data_20a897d8a1adb80f3a84edc51541bb39
#
_entry.id   20a897d8a1adb80f3a84edc51541bb39
#
_cell.length_a   1.000
_cell.length_b   1.000
_cell.length_c   1.000
_cell.angle_alpha   90.00
_cell.angle_beta   90.00
_cell.angle_gamma   90.00
#
_symmetry.space_group_name_H-M   'P 1'
#
loop_
_entity.id
_entity.type
_entity.pdbx_description
1 polymer ?
#
loop_
_entity_poly.entity_id
_entity_poly.type
_entity_poly.pdbx_seq_one_letter_code
_entity_poly.pdbx_strand_id
1 'polypeptide(L)'
;MHVAFVHRRGFGQFAALARHLAEAGNEVTIVTETVDQRIPSVRVVRHRAEPGPQPNPHIARHFGVPDHHVRIGHRVAETFEAMRRLGQAPDVILGHIGWGSMMFVKDVLPRVPALGYCEFFYRAEGADVGFAPDDRPDSETRKRLRLRNVAQLLSLEAMDGGISPTNWQKSLYPGDAQQRIAVCHEGIDTRRFRPDPAASLKLPDGRVLKAGDPVVTFVARDLEPYRGFPQALEAAAKVVRRHPDALFVFVGGDGVSYGAPPPGGGSWKDHLLASLDVPRERLIFPGVVPHSVLRQLFQISAAHLYLTYPFVLSWSVLEAMACGALVIGSDTAPVQEVIRSGRNGLLVPFFDPDTLAGTILDVLKGAEGVSAMRRAARRTVEQRFRLDDCLARQLKLIDNLAGRNAALAKETQIA
;
A
#
# COMPACT_ATOMS: atom_id res chain seq x y z
N MET A 1 -6.97 -27.52 5.73
CA MET A 1 -6.89 -26.95 4.38
C MET A 1 -5.48 -26.45 4.13
N HIS A 2 -4.95 -26.68 2.93
CA HIS A 2 -3.65 -26.14 2.50
C HIS A 2 -3.86 -24.88 1.68
N VAL A 3 -3.42 -23.72 2.20
CA VAL A 3 -3.53 -22.42 1.55
C VAL A 3 -2.17 -21.98 1.04
N ALA A 4 -2.05 -21.71 -0.26
CA ALA A 4 -0.84 -21.15 -0.84
C ALA A 4 -1.00 -19.66 -1.14
N PHE A 5 -0.07 -18.87 -0.63
CA PHE A 5 0.06 -17.46 -1.00
C PHE A 5 1.15 -17.28 -2.08
N VAL A 6 0.93 -16.34 -2.98
CA VAL A 6 1.92 -15.99 -4.00
C VAL A 6 2.16 -14.48 -3.99
N HIS A 7 3.38 -14.08 -3.63
CA HIS A 7 3.75 -12.69 -3.57
C HIS A 7 5.23 -12.51 -3.90
N ARG A 8 5.58 -11.49 -4.67
CA ARG A 8 6.95 -11.29 -5.13
C ARG A 8 7.94 -11.00 -4.00
N ARG A 9 7.54 -10.21 -2.99
CA ARG A 9 8.41 -9.78 -1.89
C ARG A 9 7.83 -10.20 -0.56
N GLY A 10 8.29 -11.33 -0.02
CA GLY A 10 7.83 -11.86 1.26
C GLY A 10 6.32 -12.08 1.30
N PHE A 11 5.71 -11.77 2.41
CA PHE A 11 4.27 -11.93 2.60
C PHE A 11 3.45 -10.74 2.09
N GLY A 12 4.04 -9.53 2.03
CA GLY A 12 3.33 -8.33 1.65
C GLY A 12 2.00 -8.17 2.39
N GLN A 13 0.92 -7.99 1.65
CA GLN A 13 -0.44 -7.82 2.15
C GLN A 13 -1.02 -9.07 2.83
N PHE A 14 -0.43 -10.24 2.63
CA PHE A 14 -0.94 -11.51 3.15
C PHE A 14 -0.42 -11.89 4.54
N ALA A 15 0.50 -11.11 5.13
CA ALA A 15 1.18 -11.48 6.38
C ALA A 15 0.22 -11.79 7.55
N ALA A 16 -0.78 -10.95 7.75
CA ALA A 16 -1.75 -11.14 8.84
C ALA A 16 -2.65 -12.35 8.60
N LEU A 17 -3.13 -12.53 7.36
CA LEU A 17 -3.98 -13.65 6.98
C LEU A 17 -3.22 -14.98 7.04
N ALA A 18 -1.97 -15.02 6.56
CA ALA A 18 -1.13 -16.20 6.61
C ALA A 18 -0.86 -16.65 8.05
N ARG A 19 -0.57 -15.70 8.94
CA ARG A 19 -0.39 -15.96 10.37
C ARG A 19 -1.68 -16.53 10.98
N HIS A 20 -2.80 -15.87 10.74
CA HIS A 20 -4.08 -16.29 11.29
C HIS A 20 -4.48 -17.71 10.86
N LEU A 21 -4.29 -18.04 9.57
CA LEU A 21 -4.56 -19.39 9.06
C LEU A 21 -3.63 -20.44 9.68
N ALA A 22 -2.34 -20.13 9.82
CA ALA A 22 -1.37 -21.05 10.44
C ALA A 22 -1.69 -21.29 11.93
N GLU A 23 -2.03 -20.23 12.68
CA GLU A 23 -2.46 -20.32 14.07
C GLU A 23 -3.77 -21.10 14.24
N ALA A 24 -4.66 -21.07 13.23
CA ALA A 24 -5.87 -21.88 13.18
C ALA A 24 -5.63 -23.35 12.73
N GLY A 25 -4.38 -23.78 12.58
CA GLY A 25 -4.02 -25.17 12.25
C GLY A 25 -4.09 -25.52 10.76
N ASN A 26 -4.21 -24.54 9.87
CA ASN A 26 -4.13 -24.80 8.43
C ASN A 26 -2.67 -24.97 7.98
N GLU A 27 -2.46 -25.78 6.96
CA GLU A 27 -1.19 -25.79 6.23
C GLU A 27 -1.08 -24.51 5.40
N VAL A 28 0.00 -23.75 5.59
CA VAL A 28 0.20 -22.48 4.88
C VAL A 28 1.54 -22.47 4.17
N THR A 29 1.53 -22.16 2.89
CA THR A 29 2.74 -22.01 2.08
C THR A 29 2.78 -20.60 1.47
N ILE A 30 3.96 -19.96 1.48
CA ILE A 30 4.22 -18.74 0.68
C ILE A 30 5.22 -19.06 -0.43
N VAL A 31 4.85 -18.75 -1.68
CA VAL A 31 5.70 -18.82 -2.87
C VAL A 31 6.17 -17.40 -3.17
N THR A 32 7.48 -17.14 -3.09
CA THR A 32 8.04 -15.78 -3.13
C THR A 32 9.48 -15.74 -3.67
N GLU A 33 9.92 -14.58 -4.19
CA GLU A 33 11.32 -14.36 -4.55
C GLU A 33 12.20 -14.03 -3.35
N THR A 34 11.67 -13.30 -2.36
CA THR A 34 12.42 -12.82 -1.20
C THR A 34 11.71 -13.18 0.10
N VAL A 35 12.47 -13.27 1.18
CA VAL A 35 11.93 -13.50 2.53
C VAL A 35 12.20 -12.25 3.36
N ASP A 36 11.14 -11.53 3.70
CA ASP A 36 11.19 -10.30 4.52
C ASP A 36 10.97 -10.58 6.01
N GLN A 37 10.21 -11.63 6.32
CA GLN A 37 9.92 -12.07 7.68
C GLN A 37 9.67 -13.58 7.72
N ARG A 38 9.77 -14.17 8.90
CA ARG A 38 9.35 -15.56 9.16
C ARG A 38 8.07 -15.54 9.98
N ILE A 39 7.08 -16.30 9.54
CA ILE A 39 5.86 -16.58 10.31
C ILE A 39 5.94 -18.03 10.76
N PRO A 40 5.83 -18.32 12.08
CA PRO A 40 5.84 -19.70 12.58
C PRO A 40 4.80 -20.56 11.85
N SER A 41 5.13 -21.83 11.63
CA SER A 41 4.27 -22.82 10.95
C SER A 41 3.89 -22.48 9.51
N VAL A 42 4.51 -21.49 8.88
CA VAL A 42 4.34 -21.21 7.46
C VAL A 42 5.55 -21.69 6.66
N ARG A 43 5.28 -22.53 5.66
CA ARG A 43 6.32 -22.99 4.73
C ARG A 43 6.65 -21.91 3.71
N VAL A 44 7.93 -21.65 3.53
CA VAL A 44 8.43 -20.69 2.54
C VAL A 44 9.05 -21.46 1.37
N VAL A 45 8.50 -21.27 0.18
CA VAL A 45 9.06 -21.80 -1.07
C VAL A 45 9.58 -20.63 -1.90
N ARG A 46 10.89 -20.63 -2.13
CA ARG A 46 11.54 -19.54 -2.90
C ARG A 46 11.66 -19.94 -4.35
N HIS A 47 11.33 -18.99 -5.20
CA HIS A 47 11.68 -19.03 -6.62
C HIS A 47 12.54 -17.82 -6.99
N ARG A 48 13.27 -17.90 -8.08
CA ARG A 48 14.03 -16.78 -8.63
C ARG A 48 13.85 -16.76 -10.14
N ALA A 49 13.30 -15.68 -10.66
CA ALA A 49 13.32 -15.42 -12.09
C ALA A 49 14.76 -15.05 -12.49
N GLU A 50 15.35 -15.83 -13.38
CA GLU A 50 16.67 -15.52 -13.92
C GLU A 50 16.59 -14.31 -14.84
N PRO A 51 17.63 -13.45 -14.84
CA PRO A 51 17.76 -12.41 -15.85
C PRO A 51 17.74 -13.06 -17.24
N GLY A 52 16.91 -12.55 -18.13
CA GLY A 52 16.95 -12.94 -19.51
C GLY A 52 18.15 -12.35 -20.25
N PRO A 53 18.40 -12.79 -21.49
CA PRO A 53 19.34 -12.13 -22.38
C PRO A 53 18.93 -10.65 -22.49
N GLN A 54 19.93 -9.76 -22.60
CA GLN A 54 19.63 -8.33 -22.78
C GLN A 54 18.86 -8.14 -24.09
N PRO A 55 17.61 -7.67 -24.03
CA PRO A 55 16.84 -7.47 -25.24
C PRO A 55 17.37 -6.27 -26.02
N ASN A 56 17.12 -6.25 -27.32
CA ASN A 56 17.31 -5.06 -28.13
C ASN A 56 16.69 -3.83 -27.40
N PRO A 57 17.37 -2.66 -27.33
CA PRO A 57 16.89 -1.49 -26.60
C PRO A 57 15.47 -1.06 -26.95
N HIS A 58 15.05 -1.20 -28.21
CA HIS A 58 13.70 -0.90 -28.65
C HIS A 58 12.67 -1.86 -28.00
N ILE A 59 12.98 -3.15 -27.96
CA ILE A 59 12.14 -4.17 -27.32
C ILE A 59 12.12 -3.95 -25.80
N ALA A 60 13.29 -3.67 -25.18
CA ALA A 60 13.40 -3.42 -23.75
C ALA A 60 12.50 -2.27 -23.28
N ARG A 61 12.43 -1.20 -24.09
CA ARG A 61 11.60 -0.03 -23.78
C ARG A 61 10.11 -0.37 -23.65
N HIS A 62 9.61 -1.29 -24.45
CA HIS A 62 8.18 -1.64 -24.50
C HIS A 62 7.84 -2.92 -23.77
N PHE A 63 8.70 -3.93 -23.85
CA PHE A 63 8.44 -5.28 -23.35
C PHE A 63 9.27 -5.68 -22.14
N GLY A 64 10.17 -4.84 -21.64
CA GLY A 64 11.01 -5.19 -20.49
C GLY A 64 10.21 -5.55 -19.23
N VAL A 65 9.15 -4.80 -18.92
CA VAL A 65 8.27 -5.11 -17.80
C VAL A 65 7.42 -6.36 -18.07
N PRO A 66 6.70 -6.49 -19.21
CA PRO A 66 6.01 -7.73 -19.55
C PRO A 66 6.92 -8.97 -19.57
N ASP A 67 8.11 -8.92 -20.18
CA ASP A 67 9.07 -10.03 -20.19
C ASP A 67 9.44 -10.47 -18.75
N HIS A 68 9.78 -9.53 -17.90
CA HIS A 68 10.09 -9.83 -16.51
C HIS A 68 8.90 -10.50 -15.78
N HIS A 69 7.68 -10.02 -15.99
CA HIS A 69 6.48 -10.60 -15.40
C HIS A 69 6.21 -12.02 -15.92
N VAL A 70 6.41 -12.28 -17.20
CA VAL A 70 6.29 -13.62 -17.79
C VAL A 70 7.29 -14.60 -17.14
N ARG A 71 8.55 -14.18 -16.94
CA ARG A 71 9.56 -15.01 -16.27
C ARG A 71 9.17 -15.34 -14.83
N ILE A 72 8.63 -14.36 -14.10
CA ILE A 72 8.09 -14.61 -12.73
C ILE A 72 6.97 -15.64 -12.81
N GLY A 73 6.01 -15.46 -13.71
CA GLY A 73 4.89 -16.40 -13.89
C GLY A 73 5.33 -17.84 -14.18
N HIS A 74 6.31 -18.03 -15.08
CA HIS A 74 6.89 -19.34 -15.35
C HIS A 74 7.50 -19.97 -14.11
N ARG A 75 8.31 -19.25 -13.34
CA ARG A 75 8.93 -19.79 -12.13
C ARG A 75 7.91 -20.17 -11.05
N VAL A 76 6.84 -19.40 -10.92
CA VAL A 76 5.73 -19.75 -10.02
C VAL A 76 5.01 -21.02 -10.53
N ALA A 77 4.74 -21.12 -11.82
CA ALA A 77 4.12 -22.30 -12.42
C ALA A 77 4.98 -23.57 -12.20
N GLU A 78 6.27 -23.52 -12.50
CA GLU A 78 7.23 -24.63 -12.24
C GLU A 78 7.24 -25.03 -10.76
N THR A 79 7.15 -24.05 -9.85
CA THR A 79 7.06 -24.33 -8.41
C THR A 79 5.80 -25.11 -8.08
N PHE A 80 4.64 -24.70 -8.58
CA PHE A 80 3.39 -25.43 -8.36
C PHE A 80 3.35 -26.79 -9.04
N GLU A 81 3.98 -26.95 -10.20
CA GLU A 81 4.17 -28.27 -10.82
C GLU A 81 4.98 -29.22 -9.94
N ALA A 82 6.08 -28.72 -9.36
CA ALA A 82 6.89 -29.51 -8.44
C ALA A 82 6.09 -29.88 -7.18
N MET A 83 5.35 -28.95 -6.60
CA MET A 83 4.47 -29.22 -5.46
C MET A 83 3.41 -30.26 -5.80
N ARG A 84 2.77 -30.17 -6.98
CA ARG A 84 1.79 -31.15 -7.46
C ARG A 84 2.39 -32.55 -7.60
N ARG A 85 3.58 -32.65 -8.21
CA ARG A 85 4.29 -33.94 -8.35
C ARG A 85 4.63 -34.61 -7.02
N LEU A 86 4.85 -33.79 -5.98
CA LEU A 86 5.12 -34.25 -4.61
C LEU A 86 3.85 -34.53 -3.78
N GLY A 87 2.67 -34.43 -4.38
CA GLY A 87 1.40 -34.55 -3.65
C GLY A 87 1.10 -33.43 -2.67
N GLN A 88 1.72 -32.26 -2.87
CA GLN A 88 1.63 -31.09 -1.99
C GLN A 88 0.88 -29.91 -2.66
N ALA A 89 -0.02 -30.22 -3.60
CA ALA A 89 -0.84 -29.20 -4.22
C ALA A 89 -1.73 -28.50 -3.16
N PRO A 90 -1.89 -27.16 -3.22
CA PRO A 90 -2.77 -26.44 -2.30
C PRO A 90 -4.23 -26.69 -2.64
N ASP A 91 -5.10 -26.49 -1.63
CA ASP A 91 -6.56 -26.49 -1.80
C ASP A 91 -7.09 -25.16 -2.36
N VAL A 92 -6.36 -24.06 -2.11
CA VAL A 92 -6.69 -22.71 -2.60
C VAL A 92 -5.42 -21.86 -2.74
N ILE A 93 -5.40 -20.97 -3.72
CA ILE A 93 -4.29 -20.06 -3.99
C ILE A 93 -4.76 -18.61 -3.89
N LEU A 94 -4.02 -17.79 -3.16
CA LEU A 94 -4.17 -16.33 -3.12
C LEU A 94 -2.88 -15.70 -3.63
N GLY A 95 -2.97 -14.83 -4.63
CA GLY A 95 -1.76 -14.23 -5.17
C GLY A 95 -1.94 -12.81 -5.68
N HIS A 96 -0.87 -12.02 -5.57
CA HIS A 96 -0.83 -10.68 -6.09
C HIS A 96 -0.68 -10.71 -7.62
N ILE A 97 -1.63 -10.11 -8.35
CA ILE A 97 -1.68 -10.18 -9.82
C ILE A 97 -0.78 -9.16 -10.54
N GLY A 98 -0.22 -8.20 -9.82
CA GLY A 98 0.47 -7.05 -10.41
C GLY A 98 1.83 -7.36 -11.04
N TRP A 99 2.45 -8.52 -10.72
CA TRP A 99 3.83 -8.84 -11.12
C TRP A 99 3.97 -10.14 -11.92
N GLY A 100 2.89 -10.65 -12.49
CA GLY A 100 2.90 -11.84 -13.31
C GLY A 100 2.83 -13.17 -12.56
N SER A 101 2.94 -13.16 -11.24
CA SER A 101 2.99 -14.38 -10.41
C SER A 101 1.79 -15.31 -10.59
N MET A 102 0.64 -14.78 -10.97
CA MET A 102 -0.61 -15.55 -11.12
C MET A 102 -0.93 -15.93 -12.57
N MET A 103 -0.11 -15.51 -13.55
CA MET A 103 -0.42 -15.66 -14.97
C MET A 103 -0.69 -17.10 -15.41
N PHE A 104 0.10 -18.07 -14.91
CA PHE A 104 0.09 -19.46 -15.37
C PHE A 104 -0.33 -20.47 -14.30
N VAL A 105 -0.90 -19.98 -13.19
CA VAL A 105 -1.29 -20.84 -12.05
C VAL A 105 -2.37 -21.84 -12.46
N LYS A 106 -3.34 -21.42 -13.24
CA LYS A 106 -4.45 -22.28 -13.68
C LYS A 106 -4.05 -23.26 -14.81
N ASP A 107 -3.00 -22.96 -15.57
CA ASP A 107 -2.46 -23.92 -16.56
C ASP A 107 -1.87 -25.17 -15.87
N VAL A 108 -1.31 -24.98 -14.66
CA VAL A 108 -0.69 -26.04 -13.87
C VAL A 108 -1.66 -26.68 -12.90
N LEU A 109 -2.52 -25.89 -12.28
CA LEU A 109 -3.48 -26.28 -11.26
C LEU A 109 -4.92 -25.87 -11.67
N PRO A 110 -5.48 -26.40 -12.77
CA PRO A 110 -6.74 -25.93 -13.34
C PRO A 110 -7.95 -26.05 -12.39
N ARG A 111 -7.92 -27.03 -11.47
CA ARG A 111 -9.01 -27.30 -10.53
C ARG A 111 -8.83 -26.58 -9.18
N VAL A 112 -7.66 -26.02 -8.88
CA VAL A 112 -7.42 -25.31 -7.61
C VAL A 112 -7.98 -23.91 -7.71
N PRO A 113 -8.87 -23.49 -6.79
CA PRO A 113 -9.39 -22.14 -6.77
C PRO A 113 -8.28 -21.12 -6.61
N ALA A 114 -8.32 -20.05 -7.41
CA ALA A 114 -7.34 -18.97 -7.40
C ALA A 114 -8.00 -17.61 -7.15
N LEU A 115 -7.60 -16.93 -6.09
CA LEU A 115 -8.05 -15.59 -5.72
C LEU A 115 -6.94 -14.58 -5.99
N GLY A 116 -7.22 -13.60 -6.85
CA GLY A 116 -6.27 -12.56 -7.19
C GLY A 116 -6.35 -11.36 -6.25
N TYR A 117 -5.20 -10.91 -5.73
CA TYR A 117 -5.12 -9.63 -5.04
C TYR A 117 -4.93 -8.51 -6.05
N CYS A 118 -5.96 -7.67 -6.19
CA CYS A 118 -6.12 -6.63 -7.19
C CYS A 118 -5.78 -5.27 -6.57
N GLU A 119 -4.47 -4.94 -6.50
CA GLU A 119 -4.01 -3.74 -5.83
C GLU A 119 -4.19 -2.48 -6.67
N PHE A 120 -3.73 -2.49 -7.92
CA PHE A 120 -3.74 -1.31 -8.77
C PHE A 120 -3.69 -1.68 -10.26
N PHE A 121 -4.61 -1.15 -11.04
CA PHE A 121 -4.63 -1.30 -12.50
C PHE A 121 -4.27 0.04 -13.15
N TYR A 122 -3.24 0.06 -13.98
CA TYR A 122 -2.70 1.29 -14.56
C TYR A 122 -3.64 1.93 -15.57
N ARG A 123 -3.91 3.23 -15.39
CA ARG A 123 -4.76 4.04 -16.26
C ARG A 123 -3.99 5.27 -16.75
N ALA A 124 -4.27 5.70 -17.97
CA ALA A 124 -3.71 6.94 -18.51
C ALA A 124 -4.50 8.19 -18.07
N GLU A 125 -5.65 8.00 -17.44
CA GLU A 125 -6.54 9.06 -16.97
C GLU A 125 -7.25 8.61 -15.69
N GLY A 126 -7.51 9.57 -14.78
CA GLY A 126 -8.25 9.32 -13.54
C GLY A 126 -7.47 8.60 -12.45
N ALA A 127 -6.15 8.39 -12.63
CA ALA A 127 -5.26 7.79 -11.67
C ALA A 127 -3.98 8.66 -11.52
N ASP A 128 -2.85 8.04 -11.20
CA ASP A 128 -1.58 8.69 -10.94
C ASP A 128 -0.99 9.43 -12.15
N VAL A 129 -1.08 8.83 -13.33
CA VAL A 129 -0.58 9.41 -14.58
C VAL A 129 -1.52 10.53 -15.04
N GLY A 130 -0.95 11.66 -15.42
CA GLY A 130 -1.71 12.85 -15.83
C GLY A 130 -2.31 13.64 -14.67
N PHE A 131 -1.94 13.36 -13.42
CA PHE A 131 -2.44 14.05 -12.23
C PHE A 131 -1.72 15.38 -12.01
N ALA A 132 -0.40 15.43 -12.24
CA ALA A 132 0.33 16.71 -12.17
C ALA A 132 -0.12 17.63 -13.30
N PRO A 133 -0.21 18.96 -13.05
CA PRO A 133 -0.73 19.92 -14.04
C PRO A 133 -0.03 19.87 -15.40
N ASP A 134 1.28 19.59 -15.39
CA ASP A 134 2.12 19.51 -16.58
C ASP A 134 2.30 18.07 -17.12
N ASP A 135 1.75 17.07 -16.44
CA ASP A 135 1.85 15.65 -16.86
C ASP A 135 0.71 15.29 -17.82
N ARG A 136 0.97 15.46 -19.12
CA ARG A 136 0.05 15.04 -20.17
C ARG A 136 0.59 13.78 -20.83
N PRO A 137 0.02 12.60 -20.57
CA PRO A 137 0.50 11.35 -21.12
C PRO A 137 0.38 11.35 -22.65
N ASP A 138 1.51 11.24 -23.33
CA ASP A 138 1.58 11.09 -24.76
C ASP A 138 1.15 9.68 -25.24
N SER A 139 1.09 9.47 -26.55
CA SER A 139 0.71 8.18 -27.14
C SER A 139 1.63 7.04 -26.69
N GLU A 140 2.93 7.30 -26.51
CA GLU A 140 3.89 6.29 -26.08
C GLU A 140 3.69 5.91 -24.60
N THR A 141 3.41 6.85 -23.74
CA THR A 141 3.05 6.62 -22.35
C THR A 141 1.78 5.77 -22.24
N ARG A 142 0.74 6.09 -23.02
CA ARG A 142 -0.51 5.31 -23.07
C ARG A 142 -0.28 3.86 -23.49
N LYS A 143 0.56 3.62 -24.51
CA LYS A 143 0.94 2.27 -24.96
C LYS A 143 1.71 1.51 -23.88
N ARG A 144 2.68 2.15 -23.22
CA ARG A 144 3.45 1.54 -22.13
C ARG A 144 2.57 1.16 -20.94
N LEU A 145 1.61 2.00 -20.54
CA LEU A 145 0.64 1.69 -19.47
C LEU A 145 -0.22 0.48 -19.84
N ARG A 146 -0.66 0.36 -21.08
CA ARG A 146 -1.41 -0.80 -21.56
C ARG A 146 -0.57 -2.08 -21.46
N LEU A 147 0.68 -2.03 -21.90
CA LEU A 147 1.61 -3.17 -21.81
C LEU A 147 1.94 -3.53 -20.36
N ARG A 148 1.99 -2.55 -19.46
CA ARG A 148 2.20 -2.78 -18.02
C ARG A 148 1.08 -3.59 -17.38
N ASN A 149 -0.13 -3.55 -17.94
CA ASN A 149 -1.28 -4.32 -17.47
C ASN A 149 -1.36 -5.74 -18.05
N VAL A 150 -0.48 -6.17 -18.96
CA VAL A 150 -0.57 -7.49 -19.61
C VAL A 150 -0.63 -8.61 -18.59
N ALA A 151 0.27 -8.61 -17.61
CA ALA A 151 0.30 -9.63 -16.56
C ALA A 151 -1.00 -9.65 -15.72
N GLN A 152 -1.56 -8.49 -15.45
CA GLN A 152 -2.83 -8.38 -14.72
C GLN A 152 -4.00 -8.90 -15.54
N LEU A 153 -4.07 -8.57 -16.84
CA LEU A 153 -5.14 -9.02 -17.72
C LEU A 153 -5.16 -10.54 -17.85
N LEU A 154 -3.99 -11.18 -18.03
CA LEU A 154 -3.88 -12.65 -18.09
C LEU A 154 -4.22 -13.28 -16.72
N SER A 155 -3.77 -12.68 -15.61
CA SER A 155 -4.13 -13.17 -14.28
C SER A 155 -5.64 -13.02 -13.99
N LEU A 156 -6.27 -11.91 -14.46
CA LEU A 156 -7.72 -11.69 -14.30
C LEU A 156 -8.55 -12.71 -15.07
N GLU A 157 -8.09 -13.15 -16.23
CA GLU A 157 -8.73 -14.22 -17.01
C GLU A 157 -8.66 -15.54 -16.25
N ALA A 158 -7.48 -15.90 -15.76
CA ALA A 158 -7.21 -17.18 -15.11
C ALA A 158 -7.84 -17.32 -13.70
N MET A 159 -8.07 -16.25 -12.94
CA MET A 159 -8.52 -16.35 -11.56
C MET A 159 -10.05 -16.52 -11.42
N ASP A 160 -10.48 -17.25 -10.37
CA ASP A 160 -11.89 -17.52 -10.07
C ASP A 160 -12.56 -16.34 -9.34
N GLY A 161 -11.78 -15.44 -8.72
CA GLY A 161 -12.25 -14.24 -8.05
C GLY A 161 -11.11 -13.30 -7.70
N GLY A 162 -11.44 -12.13 -7.16
CA GLY A 162 -10.46 -11.12 -6.76
C GLY A 162 -10.81 -10.42 -5.47
N ILE A 163 -9.79 -9.84 -4.84
CA ILE A 163 -9.91 -8.93 -3.69
C ILE A 163 -9.21 -7.62 -4.04
N SER A 164 -9.84 -6.50 -3.78
CA SER A 164 -9.23 -5.17 -3.84
C SER A 164 -9.43 -4.46 -2.50
N PRO A 165 -8.44 -3.70 -1.99
CA PRO A 165 -8.53 -3.10 -0.66
C PRO A 165 -9.56 -1.98 -0.55
N THR A 166 -9.83 -1.27 -1.64
CA THR A 166 -10.77 -0.13 -1.66
C THR A 166 -11.68 -0.15 -2.89
N ASN A 167 -12.81 0.56 -2.83
CA ASN A 167 -13.70 0.70 -3.99
C ASN A 167 -13.03 1.48 -5.11
N TRP A 168 -12.26 2.52 -4.78
CA TRP A 168 -11.53 3.28 -5.77
C TRP A 168 -10.51 2.41 -6.52
N GLN A 169 -9.71 1.61 -5.80
CA GLN A 169 -8.76 0.71 -6.45
C GLN A 169 -9.46 -0.34 -7.33
N LYS A 170 -10.57 -0.91 -6.87
CA LYS A 170 -11.42 -1.79 -7.67
C LYS A 170 -11.92 -1.11 -8.95
N SER A 171 -12.33 0.16 -8.88
CA SER A 171 -12.88 0.91 -10.02
C SER A 171 -11.90 1.12 -11.17
N LEU A 172 -10.60 0.96 -10.93
CA LEU A 172 -9.56 1.04 -11.95
C LEU A 172 -9.56 -0.18 -12.89
N TYR A 173 -10.07 -1.32 -12.45
CA TYR A 173 -10.09 -2.56 -13.22
C TYR A 173 -11.12 -2.52 -14.35
N PRO A 174 -11.00 -3.36 -15.41
CA PRO A 174 -12.04 -3.50 -16.45
C PRO A 174 -13.40 -3.85 -15.85
N GLY A 175 -14.48 -3.35 -16.45
CA GLY A 175 -15.82 -3.44 -15.87
C GLY A 175 -16.34 -4.87 -15.63
N ASP A 176 -16.03 -5.79 -16.53
CA ASP A 176 -16.33 -7.23 -16.40
C ASP A 176 -15.52 -7.88 -15.24
N ALA A 177 -14.25 -7.52 -15.07
CA ALA A 177 -13.43 -7.99 -13.97
C ALA A 177 -13.93 -7.45 -12.61
N GLN A 178 -14.43 -6.21 -12.56
CA GLN A 178 -14.98 -5.63 -11.33
C GLN A 178 -16.10 -6.48 -10.71
N GLN A 179 -16.90 -7.17 -11.51
CA GLN A 179 -17.99 -8.02 -11.00
C GLN A 179 -17.48 -9.19 -10.17
N ARG A 180 -16.26 -9.67 -10.43
CA ARG A 180 -15.62 -10.78 -9.72
C ARG A 180 -14.67 -10.31 -8.61
N ILE A 181 -14.45 -9.00 -8.43
CA ILE A 181 -13.57 -8.44 -7.41
C ILE A 181 -14.40 -7.98 -6.21
N ALA A 182 -14.18 -8.60 -5.06
CA ALA A 182 -14.71 -8.16 -3.77
C ALA A 182 -13.86 -7.04 -3.19
N VAL A 183 -14.49 -6.08 -2.50
CA VAL A 183 -13.74 -5.06 -1.75
C VAL A 183 -13.54 -5.54 -0.32
N CYS A 184 -12.28 -5.78 0.03
CA CYS A 184 -11.88 -6.21 1.36
C CYS A 184 -10.45 -5.76 1.66
N HIS A 185 -10.30 -4.87 2.65
CA HIS A 185 -8.99 -4.39 3.11
C HIS A 185 -8.29 -5.45 3.97
N GLU A 186 -6.95 -5.38 4.09
CA GLU A 186 -6.14 -6.30 4.90
C GLU A 186 -6.41 -6.15 6.40
N GLY A 187 -6.85 -4.97 6.80
CA GLY A 187 -7.15 -4.63 8.19
C GLY A 187 -6.00 -3.93 8.91
N ILE A 188 -6.38 -3.22 9.97
CA ILE A 188 -5.46 -2.51 10.88
C ILE A 188 -5.63 -3.10 12.27
N ASP A 189 -4.52 -3.48 12.90
CA ASP A 189 -4.52 -3.92 14.30
C ASP A 189 -4.78 -2.73 15.24
N THR A 190 -6.06 -2.48 15.52
CA THR A 190 -6.51 -1.38 16.39
C THR A 190 -6.20 -1.58 17.88
N ARG A 191 -5.76 -2.76 18.29
CA ARG A 191 -5.24 -3.02 19.65
C ARG A 191 -3.81 -2.50 19.76
N ARG A 192 -3.01 -2.66 18.71
CA ARG A 192 -1.63 -2.17 18.61
C ARG A 192 -1.59 -0.68 18.26
N PHE A 193 -2.31 -0.26 17.21
CA PHE A 193 -2.44 1.13 16.78
C PHE A 193 -3.62 1.76 17.52
N ARG A 194 -3.35 2.46 18.61
CA ARG A 194 -4.34 3.12 19.47
C ARG A 194 -3.78 4.41 20.03
N PRO A 195 -4.63 5.36 20.39
CA PRO A 195 -4.20 6.56 21.12
C PRO A 195 -3.48 6.19 22.42
N ASP A 196 -2.44 6.94 22.72
CA ASP A 196 -1.72 6.85 23.99
C ASP A 196 -1.31 8.27 24.43
N PRO A 197 -2.02 8.86 25.41
CA PRO A 197 -1.69 10.21 25.89
C PRO A 197 -0.35 10.30 26.62
N ALA A 198 0.21 9.14 27.03
CA ALA A 198 1.53 9.08 27.66
C ALA A 198 2.65 8.79 26.63
N ALA A 199 2.30 8.70 25.34
CA ALA A 199 3.27 8.41 24.30
C ALA A 199 4.39 9.45 24.25
N SER A 200 5.61 8.97 24.12
CA SER A 200 6.79 9.80 23.91
C SER A 200 7.78 9.10 22.99
N LEU A 201 8.59 9.90 22.31
CA LEU A 201 9.63 9.43 21.41
C LEU A 201 10.92 10.20 21.67
N LYS A 202 11.99 9.49 22.01
CA LYS A 202 13.33 10.07 22.10
C LYS A 202 13.97 10.08 20.73
N LEU A 203 14.38 11.26 20.29
CA LEU A 203 15.12 11.45 19.04
C LEU A 203 16.62 11.14 19.21
N PRO A 204 17.34 10.89 18.10
CA PRO A 204 18.81 10.64 18.17
C PRO A 204 19.61 11.81 18.76
N ASP A 205 19.13 13.05 18.62
CA ASP A 205 19.76 14.25 19.18
C ASP A 205 19.45 14.48 20.67
N GLY A 206 18.76 13.54 21.32
CA GLY A 206 18.41 13.57 22.73
C GLY A 206 17.09 14.27 23.06
N ARG A 207 16.47 14.99 22.14
CA ARG A 207 15.11 15.59 22.35
C ARG A 207 14.08 14.50 22.60
N VAL A 208 13.12 14.80 23.46
CA VAL A 208 11.98 13.92 23.74
C VAL A 208 10.71 14.60 23.29
N LEU A 209 10.06 14.05 22.30
CA LEU A 209 8.75 14.49 21.80
C LEU A 209 7.65 13.77 22.56
N LYS A 210 6.55 14.45 22.87
CA LYS A 210 5.42 13.90 23.65
C LYS A 210 4.08 14.16 22.96
N ALA A 211 3.08 13.39 23.33
CA ALA A 211 1.70 13.71 22.96
C ALA A 211 1.32 15.10 23.53
N GLY A 212 0.80 15.96 22.67
CA GLY A 212 0.49 17.36 22.99
C GLY A 212 1.51 18.37 22.46
N ASP A 213 2.73 17.95 22.12
CA ASP A 213 3.70 18.84 21.46
C ASP A 213 3.21 19.20 20.04
N PRO A 214 3.64 20.37 19.49
CA PRO A 214 3.26 20.79 18.15
C PRO A 214 4.05 20.01 17.06
N VAL A 215 3.91 18.69 17.06
CA VAL A 215 4.60 17.78 16.15
C VAL A 215 3.73 17.46 14.95
N VAL A 216 4.21 17.78 13.77
CA VAL A 216 3.60 17.41 12.50
C VAL A 216 4.40 16.27 11.88
N THR A 217 3.72 15.19 11.51
CA THR A 217 4.39 14.01 10.94
C THR A 217 4.02 13.79 9.47
N PHE A 218 4.98 13.31 8.71
CA PHE A 218 4.82 12.86 7.33
C PHE A 218 5.49 11.49 7.20
N VAL A 219 4.83 10.54 6.55
CA VAL A 219 5.34 9.18 6.38
C VAL A 219 5.14 8.72 4.95
N ALA A 220 6.24 8.35 4.30
CA ALA A 220 6.26 7.75 2.98
C ALA A 220 7.31 6.63 2.89
N ARG A 221 7.29 5.82 1.85
CA ARG A 221 8.35 4.84 1.60
C ARG A 221 9.65 5.56 1.28
N ASP A 222 9.58 6.49 0.33
CA ASP A 222 10.65 7.41 -0.05
C ASP A 222 10.11 8.83 -0.08
N LEU A 223 10.99 9.81 0.21
CA LEU A 223 10.65 11.24 0.24
C LEU A 223 10.68 11.79 -1.19
N GLU A 224 9.58 11.65 -1.92
CA GLU A 224 9.46 11.96 -3.34
C GLU A 224 8.17 12.73 -3.68
N PRO A 225 8.08 13.40 -4.86
CA PRO A 225 6.90 14.18 -5.26
C PRO A 225 5.61 13.38 -5.30
N TYR A 226 5.66 12.11 -5.66
CA TYR A 226 4.48 11.26 -5.78
C TYR A 226 3.66 11.14 -4.49
N ARG A 227 4.33 11.26 -3.36
CA ARG A 227 3.71 11.29 -2.02
C ARG A 227 3.61 12.69 -1.43
N GLY A 228 3.81 13.75 -2.24
CA GLY A 228 3.61 15.14 -1.83
C GLY A 228 4.70 15.67 -0.90
N PHE A 229 5.90 15.09 -0.92
CA PHE A 229 7.00 15.56 -0.08
C PHE A 229 7.38 17.02 -0.37
N PRO A 230 7.49 17.50 -1.64
CA PRO A 230 7.76 18.91 -1.92
C PRO A 230 6.72 19.84 -1.30
N GLN A 231 5.42 19.53 -1.43
CA GLN A 231 4.32 20.33 -0.90
C GLN A 231 4.34 20.35 0.64
N ALA A 232 4.59 19.19 1.25
CA ALA A 232 4.69 19.07 2.71
C ALA A 232 5.90 19.85 3.26
N LEU A 233 7.03 19.83 2.56
CA LEU A 233 8.23 20.54 2.97
C LEU A 233 8.09 22.06 2.81
N GLU A 234 7.48 22.52 1.73
CA GLU A 234 7.17 23.94 1.52
C GLU A 234 6.17 24.45 2.56
N ALA A 235 5.11 23.68 2.84
CA ALA A 235 4.17 24.02 3.90
C ALA A 235 4.86 24.06 5.27
N ALA A 236 5.76 23.15 5.57
CA ALA A 236 6.54 23.15 6.81
C ALA A 236 7.33 24.43 6.99
N ALA A 237 8.01 24.92 5.94
CA ALA A 237 8.75 26.18 6.01
C ALA A 237 7.83 27.38 6.31
N LYS A 238 6.64 27.43 5.68
CA LYS A 238 5.63 28.47 5.92
C LYS A 238 5.07 28.40 7.36
N VAL A 239 4.84 27.19 7.88
CA VAL A 239 4.35 26.97 9.26
C VAL A 239 5.39 27.38 10.28
N VAL A 240 6.64 26.95 10.16
CA VAL A 240 7.72 27.26 11.12
C VAL A 240 7.96 28.77 11.26
N ARG A 241 7.83 29.55 10.18
CA ARG A 241 7.93 31.01 10.25
C ARG A 241 6.81 31.65 11.09
N ARG A 242 5.63 31.05 11.16
CA ARG A 242 4.44 31.57 11.87
C ARG A 242 4.20 30.90 13.23
N HIS A 243 4.75 29.72 13.42
CA HIS A 243 4.70 28.93 14.64
C HIS A 243 6.09 28.32 14.90
N PRO A 244 7.04 29.08 15.48
CA PRO A 244 8.45 28.67 15.59
C PRO A 244 8.69 27.41 16.42
N ASP A 245 7.75 27.03 17.29
CA ASP A 245 7.84 25.79 18.09
C ASP A 245 7.41 24.53 17.34
N ALA A 246 6.78 24.68 16.18
CA ALA A 246 6.36 23.53 15.38
C ALA A 246 7.56 22.67 14.93
N LEU A 247 7.43 21.36 15.08
CA LEU A 247 8.43 20.38 14.66
C LEU A 247 7.82 19.48 13.59
N PHE A 248 8.58 19.27 12.52
CA PHE A 248 8.18 18.39 11.42
C PHE A 248 9.05 17.15 11.39
N VAL A 249 8.43 15.97 11.40
CA VAL A 249 9.13 14.68 11.32
C VAL A 249 8.76 14.01 10.00
N PHE A 250 9.72 13.93 9.08
CA PHE A 250 9.59 13.32 7.76
C PHE A 250 10.22 11.93 7.75
N VAL A 251 9.40 10.90 7.78
CA VAL A 251 9.84 9.51 7.75
C VAL A 251 9.80 8.98 6.32
N GLY A 252 10.89 8.43 5.86
CA GLY A 252 11.02 7.81 4.54
C GLY A 252 12.47 7.67 4.12
N GLY A 253 12.70 6.86 3.09
CA GLY A 253 14.00 6.72 2.46
C GLY A 253 14.32 7.90 1.53
N ASP A 254 15.59 7.97 1.10
CA ASP A 254 16.08 8.97 0.16
C ASP A 254 16.03 8.48 -1.32
N GLY A 255 15.38 7.34 -1.55
CA GLY A 255 15.20 6.74 -2.88
C GLY A 255 14.02 7.31 -3.66
N VAL A 256 13.67 6.61 -4.75
CA VAL A 256 12.50 6.86 -5.57
C VAL A 256 11.75 5.55 -5.75
N SER A 257 10.51 5.50 -5.30
CA SER A 257 9.66 4.31 -5.37
C SER A 257 8.68 4.33 -6.56
N TYR A 258 8.17 5.50 -6.90
CA TYR A 258 7.05 5.64 -7.86
C TYR A 258 7.29 6.68 -8.94
N GLY A 259 8.00 7.76 -8.63
CA GLY A 259 8.27 8.86 -9.53
C GLY A 259 9.60 8.74 -10.29
N ALA A 260 10.18 9.90 -10.61
CA ALA A 260 11.49 10.04 -11.21
C ALA A 260 12.47 10.70 -10.19
N PRO A 261 13.78 10.47 -10.31
CA PRO A 261 14.77 11.17 -9.50
C PRO A 261 14.76 12.68 -9.81
N PRO A 262 15.30 13.50 -8.90
CA PRO A 262 15.39 14.92 -9.15
C PRO A 262 16.34 15.24 -10.31
N PRO A 263 16.21 16.39 -10.97
CA PRO A 263 17.16 16.84 -11.97
C PRO A 263 18.59 16.87 -11.39
N GLY A 264 19.55 16.32 -12.12
CA GLY A 264 20.93 16.21 -11.66
C GLY A 264 21.23 15.02 -10.76
N GLY A 265 20.23 14.18 -10.42
CA GLY A 265 20.40 13.00 -9.56
C GLY A 265 20.35 13.34 -8.07
N GLY A 266 20.76 12.37 -7.23
CA GLY A 266 20.69 12.51 -5.77
C GLY A 266 19.31 12.26 -5.19
N SER A 267 19.04 12.81 -4.01
CA SER A 267 17.75 12.68 -3.33
C SER A 267 16.86 13.92 -3.51
N TRP A 268 15.54 13.71 -3.54
CA TRP A 268 14.59 14.82 -3.52
C TRP A 268 14.72 15.67 -2.25
N LYS A 269 15.04 15.05 -1.13
CA LYS A 269 15.29 15.75 0.15
C LYS A 269 16.41 16.78 -0.01
N ASP A 270 17.59 16.35 -0.47
CA ASP A 270 18.74 17.24 -0.59
C ASP A 270 18.50 18.33 -1.64
N HIS A 271 17.89 17.95 -2.78
CA HIS A 271 17.55 18.89 -3.85
C HIS A 271 16.63 20.03 -3.35
N LEU A 272 15.57 19.69 -2.62
CA LEU A 272 14.60 20.68 -2.12
C LEU A 272 15.17 21.49 -0.95
N LEU A 273 15.89 20.86 -0.05
CA LEU A 273 16.52 21.56 1.06
C LEU A 273 17.59 22.57 0.62
N ALA A 274 18.25 22.37 -0.51
CA ALA A 274 19.26 23.31 -1.00
C ALA A 274 18.73 24.73 -1.25
N SER A 275 17.44 24.87 -1.64
CA SER A 275 16.80 26.15 -1.95
C SER A 275 15.81 26.63 -0.87
N LEU A 276 15.57 25.82 0.17
CA LEU A 276 14.54 26.13 1.16
C LEU A 276 15.13 26.87 2.36
N ASP A 277 14.63 28.09 2.61
CA ASP A 277 14.93 28.90 3.79
C ASP A 277 14.03 28.48 4.96
N VAL A 278 14.56 27.60 5.84
CA VAL A 278 13.88 27.12 7.05
C VAL A 278 14.90 26.70 8.10
N PRO A 279 14.66 26.96 9.39
CA PRO A 279 15.50 26.45 10.49
C PRO A 279 15.56 24.92 10.47
N ARG A 280 16.74 24.37 10.21
CA ARG A 280 16.94 22.93 9.99
C ARG A 280 16.63 22.09 11.23
N GLU A 281 16.82 22.64 12.43
CA GLU A 281 16.50 22.01 13.70
C GLU A 281 15.00 21.77 13.91
N ARG A 282 14.15 22.37 13.07
CA ARG A 282 12.71 22.15 13.04
C ARG A 282 12.25 21.04 12.10
N LEU A 283 13.16 20.58 11.26
CA LEU A 283 12.91 19.49 10.29
C LEU A 283 13.73 18.25 10.71
N ILE A 284 13.04 17.17 11.02
CA ILE A 284 13.63 15.93 11.51
C ILE A 284 13.47 14.85 10.45
N PHE A 285 14.58 14.27 10.01
CA PHE A 285 14.63 13.21 8.99
C PHE A 285 15.24 11.93 9.57
N PRO A 286 14.47 11.08 10.25
CA PRO A 286 15.01 9.86 10.86
C PRO A 286 15.26 8.74 9.85
N GLY A 287 14.99 8.98 8.56
CA GLY A 287 15.04 7.94 7.54
C GLY A 287 13.90 6.92 7.66
N VAL A 288 14.15 5.67 7.30
CA VAL A 288 13.21 4.56 7.49
C VAL A 288 13.28 4.10 8.95
N VAL A 289 12.13 4.04 9.60
CA VAL A 289 12.04 3.68 11.01
C VAL A 289 11.30 2.34 11.23
N PRO A 290 11.61 1.61 12.32
CA PRO A 290 10.84 0.42 12.70
C PRO A 290 9.35 0.75 12.95
N HIS A 291 8.48 -0.21 12.71
CA HIS A 291 7.02 -0.05 12.87
C HIS A 291 6.58 0.30 14.31
N SER A 292 7.39 -0.04 15.31
CA SER A 292 7.18 0.39 16.71
C SER A 292 7.37 1.90 16.90
N VAL A 293 8.40 2.45 16.26
CA VAL A 293 8.68 3.91 16.26
C VAL A 293 7.62 4.66 15.46
N LEU A 294 7.20 4.10 14.32
CA LEU A 294 6.13 4.67 13.50
C LEU A 294 4.83 4.82 14.31
N ARG A 295 4.46 3.80 15.10
CA ARG A 295 3.30 3.87 15.99
C ARG A 295 3.44 5.02 17.00
N GLN A 296 4.60 5.17 17.67
CA GLN A 296 4.84 6.25 18.62
C GLN A 296 4.73 7.62 17.93
N LEU A 297 5.27 7.76 16.72
CA LEU A 297 5.14 8.98 15.92
C LEU A 297 3.67 9.35 15.67
N PHE A 298 2.83 8.39 15.29
CA PHE A 298 1.40 8.66 15.12
C PHE A 298 0.71 9.04 16.43
N GLN A 299 1.10 8.42 17.55
CA GLN A 299 0.52 8.71 18.88
C GLN A 299 0.85 10.11 19.37
N ILE A 300 2.04 10.65 19.07
CA ILE A 300 2.44 12.01 19.46
C ILE A 300 2.06 13.08 18.44
N SER A 301 1.56 12.68 17.27
CA SER A 301 1.32 13.59 16.15
C SER A 301 0.16 14.55 16.43
N ALA A 302 0.43 15.85 16.40
CA ALA A 302 -0.59 16.89 16.40
C ALA A 302 -1.37 16.90 15.08
N ALA A 303 -0.67 16.75 13.96
CA ALA A 303 -1.23 16.55 12.63
C ALA A 303 -0.37 15.57 11.83
N HIS A 304 -1.00 14.64 11.11
CA HIS A 304 -0.33 13.73 10.18
C HIS A 304 -0.64 14.12 8.75
N LEU A 305 0.38 14.43 7.97
CA LEU A 305 0.24 14.78 6.56
C LEU A 305 0.22 13.50 5.73
N TYR A 306 -0.84 13.29 4.98
CA TYR A 306 -0.98 12.19 4.05
C TYR A 306 -1.32 12.69 2.65
N LEU A 307 -0.30 13.06 1.91
CA LEU A 307 -0.44 13.52 0.53
C LEU A 307 -0.11 12.37 -0.43
N THR A 308 -0.91 12.23 -1.47
CA THR A 308 -0.64 11.22 -2.50
C THR A 308 -1.29 11.62 -3.83
N TYR A 309 -0.65 11.29 -4.93
CA TYR A 309 -1.32 11.19 -6.22
C TYR A 309 -2.47 10.19 -6.11
N PRO A 310 -3.47 10.20 -7.00
CA PRO A 310 -4.50 9.15 -7.04
C PRO A 310 -3.86 7.78 -7.26
N PHE A 311 -3.51 7.11 -6.16
CA PHE A 311 -2.78 5.84 -6.14
C PHE A 311 -3.22 4.97 -4.97
N VAL A 312 -2.56 3.83 -4.78
CA VAL A 312 -2.83 2.89 -3.67
C VAL A 312 -2.86 3.63 -2.34
N LEU A 313 -3.95 3.44 -1.59
CA LEU A 313 -4.09 3.96 -0.24
C LEU A 313 -3.10 3.23 0.69
N SER A 314 -2.19 3.99 1.31
CA SER A 314 -1.21 3.41 2.23
C SER A 314 -1.86 3.02 3.56
N TRP A 315 -1.37 1.96 4.19
CA TRP A 315 -1.76 1.59 5.56
C TRP A 315 -1.47 2.70 6.57
N SER A 316 -0.44 3.52 6.34
CA SER A 316 -0.02 4.59 7.26
C SER A 316 -1.13 5.59 7.57
N VAL A 317 -1.99 5.94 6.62
CA VAL A 317 -3.13 6.84 6.88
C VAL A 317 -4.11 6.21 7.86
N LEU A 318 -4.43 4.93 7.70
CA LEU A 318 -5.36 4.23 8.60
C LEU A 318 -4.71 3.97 9.97
N GLU A 319 -3.42 3.68 10.02
CA GLU A 319 -2.65 3.53 11.26
C GLU A 319 -2.58 4.84 12.05
N ALA A 320 -2.35 5.97 11.35
CA ALA A 320 -2.39 7.30 11.96
C ALA A 320 -3.79 7.63 12.51
N MET A 321 -4.85 7.39 11.73
CA MET A 321 -6.24 7.54 12.18
C MET A 321 -6.54 6.65 13.38
N ALA A 322 -6.06 5.41 13.40
CA ALA A 322 -6.23 4.46 14.50
C ALA A 322 -5.53 4.95 15.79
N CYS A 323 -4.36 5.58 15.66
CA CYS A 323 -3.64 6.19 16.78
C CYS A 323 -4.27 7.51 17.27
N GLY A 324 -5.30 8.02 16.60
CA GLY A 324 -5.94 9.28 16.95
C GLY A 324 -5.18 10.52 16.49
N ALA A 325 -4.24 10.39 15.55
CA ALA A 325 -3.66 11.54 14.85
C ALA A 325 -4.74 12.22 14.00
N LEU A 326 -4.73 13.56 13.93
CA LEU A 326 -5.55 14.24 12.93
C LEU A 326 -4.85 14.18 11.58
N VAL A 327 -5.49 13.53 10.62
CA VAL A 327 -4.95 13.45 9.27
C VAL A 327 -5.37 14.67 8.44
N ILE A 328 -4.38 15.31 7.82
CA ILE A 328 -4.57 16.29 6.74
C ILE A 328 -4.13 15.59 5.45
N GLY A 329 -5.10 15.19 4.64
CA GLY A 329 -4.90 14.42 3.41
C GLY A 329 -5.04 15.25 2.15
N SER A 330 -4.46 14.78 1.04
CA SER A 330 -4.75 15.35 -0.28
C SER A 330 -6.21 15.08 -0.68
N ASP A 331 -6.84 16.07 -1.29
CA ASP A 331 -8.20 15.96 -1.85
C ASP A 331 -8.16 15.16 -3.15
N THR A 332 -7.89 13.86 -3.02
CA THR A 332 -7.81 12.89 -4.13
C THR A 332 -8.75 11.72 -3.89
N ALA A 333 -9.28 11.12 -4.94
CA ALA A 333 -10.32 10.10 -4.87
C ALA A 333 -10.02 8.94 -3.91
N PRO A 334 -8.80 8.33 -3.86
CA PRO A 334 -8.50 7.27 -2.89
C PRO A 334 -8.55 7.76 -1.44
N VAL A 335 -8.18 9.02 -1.16
CA VAL A 335 -8.19 9.59 0.20
C VAL A 335 -9.61 9.97 0.61
N GLN A 336 -10.42 10.51 -0.31
CA GLN A 336 -11.85 10.81 -0.09
C GLN A 336 -12.68 9.57 0.28
N GLU A 337 -12.25 8.37 -0.10
CA GLU A 337 -12.95 7.14 0.29
C GLU A 337 -12.89 6.87 1.80
N VAL A 338 -11.84 7.35 2.47
CA VAL A 338 -11.64 7.13 3.92
C VAL A 338 -11.76 8.39 4.76
N ILE A 339 -11.43 9.56 4.21
CA ILE A 339 -11.50 10.84 4.91
C ILE A 339 -12.64 11.69 4.35
N ARG A 340 -13.52 12.11 5.25
CA ARG A 340 -14.53 13.13 5.00
C ARG A 340 -14.10 14.41 5.70
N SER A 341 -13.73 15.43 4.91
CA SER A 341 -13.18 16.69 5.41
C SER A 341 -14.10 17.34 6.46
N GLY A 342 -13.53 17.83 7.55
CA GLY A 342 -14.25 18.40 8.69
C GLY A 342 -14.94 17.39 9.61
N ARG A 343 -14.95 16.09 9.27
CA ARG A 343 -15.64 15.06 10.06
C ARG A 343 -14.69 14.07 10.74
N ASN A 344 -13.76 13.47 10.00
CA ASN A 344 -12.80 12.49 10.51
C ASN A 344 -11.37 12.75 10.01
N GLY A 345 -11.12 13.95 9.51
CA GLY A 345 -9.86 14.45 9.00
C GLY A 345 -10.11 15.71 8.19
N LEU A 346 -9.07 16.24 7.58
CA LEU A 346 -9.13 17.41 6.72
C LEU A 346 -8.56 17.06 5.34
N LEU A 347 -9.13 17.64 4.28
CA LEU A 347 -8.65 17.47 2.91
C LEU A 347 -8.21 18.83 2.37
N VAL A 348 -7.08 18.84 1.65
CA VAL A 348 -6.52 20.03 0.99
C VAL A 348 -6.14 19.71 -0.45
N PRO A 349 -6.18 20.69 -1.37
CA PRO A 349 -5.68 20.51 -2.73
C PRO A 349 -4.20 20.06 -2.69
N PHE A 350 -3.85 19.04 -3.48
CA PHE A 350 -2.51 18.46 -3.46
C PHE A 350 -1.40 19.46 -3.80
N PHE A 351 -1.64 20.33 -4.79
CA PHE A 351 -0.67 21.31 -5.30
C PHE A 351 -0.77 22.70 -4.63
N ASP A 352 -1.39 22.78 -3.44
CA ASP A 352 -1.57 24.04 -2.72
C ASP A 352 -0.90 23.98 -1.34
N PRO A 353 0.42 24.22 -1.25
CA PRO A 353 1.14 24.27 0.02
C PRO A 353 0.72 25.43 0.93
N ASP A 354 0.10 26.49 0.42
CA ASP A 354 -0.42 27.60 1.23
C ASP A 354 -1.66 27.18 2.01
N THR A 355 -2.63 26.56 1.36
CA THR A 355 -3.79 25.97 2.03
C THR A 355 -3.36 24.88 3.02
N LEU A 356 -2.39 24.03 2.67
CA LEU A 356 -1.84 23.03 3.59
C LEU A 356 -1.23 23.68 4.83
N ALA A 357 -0.39 24.74 4.66
CA ALA A 357 0.23 25.44 5.77
C ALA A 357 -0.80 26.13 6.67
N GLY A 358 -1.81 26.78 6.09
CA GLY A 358 -2.93 27.40 6.83
C GLY A 358 -3.68 26.35 7.68
N THR A 359 -4.02 25.21 7.08
CA THR A 359 -4.70 24.12 7.74
C THR A 359 -3.88 23.53 8.90
N ILE A 360 -2.57 23.35 8.71
CA ILE A 360 -1.67 22.91 9.80
C ILE A 360 -1.68 23.92 10.96
N LEU A 361 -1.55 25.20 10.67
CA LEU A 361 -1.55 26.26 11.69
C LEU A 361 -2.85 26.29 12.49
N ASP A 362 -3.99 26.14 11.84
CA ASP A 362 -5.29 26.10 12.53
C ASP A 362 -5.39 24.89 13.46
N VAL A 363 -4.90 23.71 13.04
CA VAL A 363 -4.83 22.52 13.88
C VAL A 363 -3.92 22.73 15.09
N LEU A 364 -2.73 23.32 14.89
CA LEU A 364 -1.76 23.55 15.95
C LEU A 364 -2.25 24.60 16.98
N LYS A 365 -3.08 25.55 16.55
CA LYS A 365 -3.75 26.53 17.43
C LYS A 365 -4.93 25.93 18.21
N GLY A 366 -5.26 24.66 17.99
CA GLY A 366 -6.38 24.00 18.67
C GLY A 366 -7.75 24.39 18.12
N ALA A 367 -7.86 24.53 16.79
CA ALA A 367 -9.14 24.86 16.13
C ALA A 367 -10.29 23.98 16.64
N GLU A 368 -11.48 24.55 16.70
CA GLU A 368 -12.68 23.87 17.16
C GLU A 368 -12.94 22.59 16.35
N GLY A 369 -13.38 21.54 17.01
CA GLY A 369 -13.70 20.25 16.37
C GLY A 369 -12.52 19.29 16.18
N VAL A 370 -11.24 19.71 16.32
CA VAL A 370 -10.06 18.83 16.15
C VAL A 370 -10.16 17.55 16.97
N SER A 371 -10.49 17.66 18.26
CA SER A 371 -10.65 16.48 19.14
C SER A 371 -11.80 15.57 18.72
N ALA A 372 -12.88 16.12 18.20
CA ALA A 372 -14.03 15.36 17.69
C ALA A 372 -13.64 14.60 16.40
N MET A 373 -12.92 15.26 15.50
CA MET A 373 -12.40 14.64 14.26
C MET A 373 -11.42 13.49 14.56
N ARG A 374 -10.49 13.65 15.51
CA ARG A 374 -9.58 12.57 15.95
C ARG A 374 -10.33 11.33 16.43
N ARG A 375 -11.35 11.54 17.29
CA ARG A 375 -12.21 10.43 17.75
C ARG A 375 -13.00 9.80 16.60
N ALA A 376 -13.49 10.59 15.67
CA ALA A 376 -14.21 10.09 14.50
C ALA A 376 -13.29 9.34 13.52
N ALA A 377 -12.04 9.79 13.34
CA ALA A 377 -11.01 9.08 12.58
C ALA A 377 -10.78 7.66 13.14
N ARG A 378 -10.54 7.55 14.46
CA ARG A 378 -10.40 6.28 15.15
C ARG A 378 -11.62 5.38 14.95
N ARG A 379 -12.83 5.88 15.19
CA ARG A 379 -14.07 5.11 14.97
C ARG A 379 -14.20 4.63 13.53
N THR A 380 -13.79 5.42 12.54
CA THR A 380 -13.82 5.01 11.12
C THR A 380 -12.97 3.76 10.90
N VAL A 381 -11.77 3.71 11.47
CA VAL A 381 -10.88 2.54 11.34
C VAL A 381 -11.45 1.34 12.10
N GLU A 382 -11.94 1.53 13.31
CA GLU A 382 -12.55 0.46 14.12
C GLU A 382 -13.78 -0.16 13.46
N GLN A 383 -14.60 0.63 12.79
CA GLN A 383 -15.84 0.16 12.14
C GLN A 383 -15.63 -0.47 10.77
N ARG A 384 -14.62 0.00 10.01
CA ARG A 384 -14.48 -0.39 8.60
C ARG A 384 -13.24 -1.24 8.32
N PHE A 385 -12.17 -1.03 9.10
CA PHE A 385 -10.84 -1.54 8.80
C PHE A 385 -10.21 -2.31 9.95
N ARG A 386 -10.95 -2.69 10.99
CA ARG A 386 -10.42 -3.49 12.09
C ARG A 386 -9.92 -4.84 11.56
N LEU A 387 -8.71 -5.23 11.97
CA LEU A 387 -8.01 -6.42 11.47
C LEU A 387 -8.88 -7.68 11.60
N ASP A 388 -9.46 -7.95 12.77
CA ASP A 388 -10.27 -9.15 13.00
C ASP A 388 -11.45 -9.25 12.02
N ASP A 389 -12.13 -8.11 11.77
CA ASP A 389 -13.30 -8.07 10.88
C ASP A 389 -12.90 -8.19 9.39
N CYS A 390 -11.72 -7.66 9.04
CA CYS A 390 -11.18 -7.81 7.69
C CYS A 390 -10.72 -9.24 7.44
N LEU A 391 -10.04 -9.87 8.41
CA LEU A 391 -9.66 -11.29 8.33
C LEU A 391 -10.88 -12.19 8.18
N ALA A 392 -11.93 -11.99 8.99
CA ALA A 392 -13.17 -12.76 8.89
C ALA A 392 -13.81 -12.65 7.50
N ARG A 393 -13.79 -11.46 6.88
CA ARG A 393 -14.29 -11.26 5.50
C ARG A 393 -13.41 -11.96 4.46
N GLN A 394 -12.09 -11.90 4.61
CA GLN A 394 -11.16 -12.59 3.71
C GLN A 394 -11.31 -14.11 3.81
N LEU A 395 -11.42 -14.64 5.02
CA LEU A 395 -11.65 -16.08 5.26
C LEU A 395 -12.96 -16.54 4.60
N LYS A 396 -14.04 -15.79 4.77
CA LYS A 396 -15.31 -16.10 4.11
C LYS A 396 -15.20 -16.14 2.57
N LEU A 397 -14.40 -15.26 1.97
CA LEU A 397 -14.13 -15.31 0.54
C LEU A 397 -13.37 -16.56 0.13
N ILE A 398 -12.37 -16.98 0.92
CA ILE A 398 -11.59 -18.20 0.70
C ILE A 398 -12.50 -19.44 0.82
N ASP A 399 -13.28 -19.54 1.90
CA ASP A 399 -14.17 -20.68 2.16
C ASP A 399 -15.24 -20.81 1.08
N ASN A 400 -15.84 -19.71 0.65
CA ASN A 400 -16.82 -19.68 -0.43
C ASN A 400 -16.22 -20.18 -1.75
N LEU A 401 -14.96 -19.84 -2.02
CA LEU A 401 -14.30 -20.24 -3.26
C LEU A 401 -13.93 -21.74 -3.21
N ALA A 402 -13.36 -22.21 -2.10
CA ALA A 402 -13.03 -23.60 -1.88
C ALA A 402 -14.29 -24.50 -1.90
N GLY A 403 -15.39 -24.05 -1.26
CA GLY A 403 -16.65 -24.78 -1.21
C GLY A 403 -17.34 -24.93 -2.57
N ARG A 404 -17.31 -23.90 -3.42
CA ARG A 404 -17.83 -23.99 -4.81
C ARG A 404 -17.10 -25.03 -5.63
N ASN A 405 -15.79 -25.13 -5.47
CA ASN A 405 -14.98 -26.09 -6.22
C ASN A 405 -15.22 -27.54 -5.76
N ALA A 406 -15.44 -27.75 -4.47
CA ALA A 406 -15.79 -29.06 -3.92
C ALA A 406 -17.18 -29.55 -4.43
N ALA A 407 -18.13 -28.65 -4.64
CA ALA A 407 -19.44 -28.97 -5.22
C ALA A 407 -19.31 -29.34 -6.70
N LEU A 408 -18.60 -28.54 -7.50
CA LEU A 408 -18.34 -28.81 -8.92
C LEU A 408 -17.58 -30.13 -9.16
N ALA A 409 -16.60 -30.45 -8.28
CA ALA A 409 -15.86 -31.69 -8.38
C ALA A 409 -16.74 -32.93 -8.12
N LYS A 410 -17.74 -32.84 -7.25
CA LYS A 410 -18.72 -33.92 -7.00
C LYS A 410 -19.67 -34.12 -8.17
N GLU A 411 -20.15 -33.04 -8.80
CA GLU A 411 -21.01 -33.10 -9.98
C GLU A 411 -20.30 -33.75 -11.17
N THR A 412 -18.99 -33.47 -11.37
CA THR A 412 -18.19 -34.06 -12.46
C THR A 412 -17.81 -35.52 -12.23
N GLN A 413 -17.90 -36.03 -11.00
CA GLN A 413 -17.69 -37.46 -10.68
C GLN A 413 -18.98 -38.30 -10.84
N ILE A 414 -20.13 -37.67 -10.93
CA ILE A 414 -21.45 -38.30 -11.06
C ILE A 414 -21.91 -38.35 -12.53
N ALA A 415 -21.27 -37.57 -13.41
CA ALA A 415 -21.47 -37.57 -14.86
C ALA A 415 -20.41 -38.43 -15.59
#